data_980f794b496c151157ff70ee48460b2f
#
_entry.id   980f794b496c151157ff70ee48460b2f
#
_cell.length_a   1.000
_cell.length_b   1.000
_cell.length_c   1.000
_cell.angle_alpha   90.00
_cell.angle_beta   90.00
_cell.angle_gamma   90.00
#
_symmetry.space_group_name_H-M   'P 1'
#
loop_
_entity.id
_entity.type
_entity.pdbx_description
1 polymer ?
#
loop_
_entity_poly.entity_id
_entity_poly.type
_entity_poly.pdbx_seq_one_letter_code
_entity_poly.pdbx_strand_id
1 'polypeptide(L)'
;GQRPMLLSATVKEDNALFTVDLTNPDLMRDGQKVVQRGTVHLCRTRFLWQGTWYERFRVQNYGSQSIPLAITIALDADFADLFEARGRKRERRGARLKTARSKNRLVFGYKGLDGIVRRTSIQCTPTPKRVTSNGFIIESSLRPHADLTWEMAIPCEIGRPQNRKGLTYERPYHHANPAP
;
A
#
# COMPACT_ATOMS: atom_id res chain seq x y z
N GLY A 1 -2.92 6.71 -16.13
CA GLY A 1 -1.94 5.65 -15.86
C GLY A 1 -2.52 4.28 -16.17
N GLN A 2 -1.69 3.34 -16.57
CA GLN A 2 -2.10 1.97 -16.85
C GLN A 2 -1.97 1.12 -15.57
N ARG A 3 -2.85 0.11 -15.43
CA ARG A 3 -2.78 -0.84 -14.31
C ARG A 3 -1.77 -1.93 -14.61
N PRO A 4 -0.96 -2.37 -13.65
CA PRO A 4 -0.09 -3.52 -13.84
C PRO A 4 -0.92 -4.80 -14.04
N MET A 5 -0.32 -5.78 -14.72
CA MET A 5 -0.91 -7.08 -15.03
C MET A 5 -0.49 -8.09 -13.96
N LEU A 6 -1.43 -8.92 -13.53
CA LEU A 6 -1.15 -10.00 -12.56
C LEU A 6 -0.34 -11.12 -13.23
N LEU A 7 0.73 -11.54 -12.59
CA LEU A 7 1.51 -12.73 -12.92
C LEU A 7 1.16 -13.89 -11.98
N SER A 8 1.26 -13.65 -10.67
CA SER A 8 0.94 -14.64 -9.66
C SER A 8 0.40 -14.00 -8.38
N ALA A 9 -0.32 -14.79 -7.59
CA ALA A 9 -0.72 -14.43 -6.24
C ALA A 9 -0.61 -15.68 -5.36
N THR A 10 0.13 -15.57 -4.26
CA THR A 10 0.44 -16.69 -3.37
C THR A 10 0.15 -16.29 -1.93
N VAL A 11 -0.50 -17.18 -1.20
CA VAL A 11 -0.68 -17.10 0.24
C VAL A 11 0.16 -18.20 0.87
N LYS A 12 0.97 -17.86 1.89
CA LYS A 12 1.71 -18.86 2.66
C LYS A 12 0.73 -19.79 3.38
N GLU A 13 1.10 -21.06 3.63
CA GLU A 13 0.22 -22.08 4.21
C GLU A 13 -0.41 -21.66 5.54
N ASP A 14 0.33 -20.90 6.37
CA ASP A 14 -0.14 -20.34 7.64
C ASP A 14 -1.02 -19.08 7.49
N ASN A 15 -1.32 -18.65 6.26
CA ASN A 15 -2.02 -17.40 5.92
C ASN A 15 -1.36 -16.12 6.48
N ALA A 16 -0.13 -16.18 6.95
CA ALA A 16 0.55 -15.05 7.57
C ALA A 16 1.08 -14.06 6.53
N LEU A 17 1.43 -14.55 5.33
CA LEU A 17 2.05 -13.76 4.28
C LEU A 17 1.30 -13.91 2.95
N PHE A 18 0.99 -12.78 2.32
CA PHE A 18 0.39 -12.72 0.99
C PHE A 18 1.34 -11.99 0.03
N THR A 19 1.73 -12.65 -1.05
CA THR A 19 2.62 -12.10 -2.09
C THR A 19 1.89 -12.04 -3.42
N VAL A 20 2.05 -10.93 -4.13
CA VAL A 20 1.48 -10.71 -5.47
C VAL A 20 2.59 -10.22 -6.39
N ASP A 21 2.77 -10.92 -7.49
CA ASP A 21 3.70 -10.56 -8.56
C ASP A 21 2.93 -9.98 -9.73
N LEU A 22 3.37 -8.83 -10.18
CA LEU A 22 2.75 -8.04 -11.23
C LEU A 22 3.80 -7.59 -12.24
N THR A 23 3.37 -7.28 -13.46
CA THR A 23 4.23 -6.68 -14.48
C THR A 23 3.52 -5.56 -15.23
N ASN A 24 4.30 -4.73 -15.94
CA ASN A 24 3.74 -3.68 -16.77
C ASN A 24 3.14 -4.24 -18.08
N PRO A 25 2.00 -3.70 -18.55
CA PRO A 25 1.63 -3.81 -19.97
C PRO A 25 2.60 -2.97 -20.83
N ASP A 26 2.43 -2.96 -22.15
CA ASP A 26 3.12 -1.99 -23.01
C ASP A 26 2.76 -0.56 -22.55
N LEU A 27 3.79 0.22 -22.17
CA LEU A 27 3.58 1.62 -21.79
C LEU A 27 3.75 2.50 -23.02
N MET A 28 2.72 3.28 -23.30
CA MET A 28 2.66 4.17 -24.44
C MET A 28 2.82 5.62 -24.00
N ARG A 29 3.55 6.41 -24.79
CA ARG A 29 3.62 7.87 -24.69
C ARG A 29 3.51 8.44 -26.10
N ASP A 30 2.56 9.34 -26.31
CA ASP A 30 2.30 10.01 -27.61
C ASP A 30 2.17 9.00 -28.79
N GLY A 31 1.48 7.88 -28.52
CA GLY A 31 1.27 6.80 -29.50
C GLY A 31 2.46 5.87 -29.72
N GLN A 32 3.61 6.14 -29.11
CA GLN A 32 4.79 5.30 -29.21
C GLN A 32 4.99 4.42 -27.98
N LYS A 33 5.46 3.20 -28.19
CA LYS A 33 5.83 2.27 -27.10
C LYS A 33 7.15 2.72 -26.47
N VAL A 34 7.08 3.14 -25.20
CA VAL A 34 8.24 3.60 -24.44
C VAL A 34 8.80 2.54 -23.48
N VAL A 35 7.96 1.60 -23.02
CA VAL A 35 8.40 0.45 -22.23
C VAL A 35 7.64 -0.78 -22.69
N GLN A 36 8.35 -1.82 -23.06
CA GLN A 36 7.76 -3.08 -23.47
C GLN A 36 7.10 -3.80 -22.30
N ARG A 37 6.00 -4.52 -22.57
CA ARG A 37 5.36 -5.43 -21.63
C ARG A 37 6.38 -6.39 -21.00
N GLY A 38 6.27 -6.61 -19.69
CA GLY A 38 7.13 -7.56 -18.98
C GLY A 38 8.50 -7.01 -18.60
N THR A 39 8.81 -5.73 -18.89
CA THR A 39 10.10 -5.11 -18.57
C THR A 39 10.24 -4.77 -17.09
N VAL A 40 9.13 -4.37 -16.45
CA VAL A 40 9.11 -3.99 -15.03
C VAL A 40 8.34 -5.03 -14.24
N HIS A 41 8.96 -5.58 -13.21
CA HIS A 41 8.32 -6.46 -12.25
C HIS A 41 7.99 -5.68 -10.98
N LEU A 42 6.81 -5.88 -10.45
CA LEU A 42 6.34 -5.33 -9.17
C LEU A 42 5.93 -6.47 -8.26
N CYS A 43 6.71 -6.71 -7.20
CA CYS A 43 6.36 -7.64 -6.14
C CYS A 43 5.73 -6.88 -4.97
N ARG A 44 4.55 -7.34 -4.51
CA ARG A 44 3.84 -6.80 -3.35
C ARG A 44 3.74 -7.88 -2.30
N THR A 45 4.32 -7.63 -1.13
CA THR A 45 4.25 -8.54 0.01
C THR A 45 3.47 -7.89 1.15
N ARG A 46 2.52 -8.61 1.72
CA ARG A 46 1.59 -8.11 2.74
C ARG A 46 1.46 -9.08 3.89
N PHE A 47 1.36 -8.54 5.10
CA PHE A 47 1.05 -9.31 6.31
C PHE A 47 0.44 -8.43 7.40
N LEU A 48 -0.20 -9.08 8.37
CA LEU A 48 -0.77 -8.44 9.55
C LEU A 48 0.05 -8.84 10.78
N TRP A 49 0.53 -7.85 11.55
CA TRP A 49 1.26 -8.06 12.78
C TRP A 49 0.83 -7.07 13.86
N GLN A 50 0.43 -7.59 15.02
CA GLN A 50 0.02 -6.78 16.20
C GLN A 50 -0.95 -5.63 15.86
N GLY A 51 -1.99 -5.91 15.06
CA GLY A 51 -3.00 -4.93 14.66
C GLY A 51 -2.50 -3.86 13.68
N THR A 52 -1.35 -4.08 13.07
CA THR A 52 -0.79 -3.23 12.02
C THR A 52 -0.65 -4.04 10.74
N TRP A 53 -1.23 -3.55 9.65
CA TRP A 53 -1.02 -4.09 8.33
C TRP A 53 0.27 -3.54 7.75
N TYR A 54 1.11 -4.41 7.22
CA TYR A 54 2.36 -4.06 6.55
C TYR A 54 2.30 -4.43 5.08
N GLU A 55 2.81 -3.55 4.23
CA GLU A 55 2.93 -3.82 2.80
C GLU A 55 4.27 -3.30 2.29
N ARG A 56 4.96 -4.13 1.49
CA ARG A 56 6.19 -3.79 0.76
C ARG A 56 5.91 -3.86 -0.73
N PHE A 57 6.38 -2.86 -1.46
CA PHE A 57 6.43 -2.82 -2.91
C PHE A 57 7.89 -2.83 -3.35
N ARG A 58 8.30 -3.85 -4.07
CA ARG A 58 9.60 -3.90 -4.73
C ARG A 58 9.38 -3.84 -6.23
N VAL A 59 9.97 -2.85 -6.89
CA VAL A 59 9.86 -2.63 -8.34
C VAL A 59 11.22 -2.86 -8.95
N GLN A 60 11.32 -3.78 -9.88
CA GLN A 60 12.57 -4.18 -10.54
C GLN A 60 12.48 -3.95 -12.05
N ASN A 61 13.55 -3.40 -12.64
CA ASN A 61 13.70 -3.22 -14.08
C ASN A 61 14.56 -4.35 -14.66
N TYR A 62 13.96 -5.18 -15.50
CA TYR A 62 14.68 -6.24 -16.23
C TYR A 62 15.17 -5.79 -17.62
N GLY A 63 14.87 -4.55 -18.02
CA GLY A 63 15.31 -3.98 -19.28
C GLY A 63 16.72 -3.40 -19.21
N SER A 64 17.27 -3.10 -20.38
CA SER A 64 18.60 -2.52 -20.58
C SER A 64 18.63 -0.98 -20.53
N GLN A 65 17.48 -0.33 -20.37
CA GLN A 65 17.39 1.13 -20.33
C GLN A 65 16.79 1.61 -19.01
N SER A 66 17.14 2.84 -18.60
CA SER A 66 16.53 3.49 -17.45
C SER A 66 15.08 3.86 -17.74
N ILE A 67 14.18 3.59 -16.81
CA ILE A 67 12.76 3.83 -16.94
C ILE A 67 12.34 4.94 -15.96
N PRO A 68 11.71 6.03 -16.43
CA PRO A 68 11.07 6.98 -15.54
C PRO A 68 9.85 6.30 -14.90
N LEU A 69 9.93 6.09 -13.59
CA LEU A 69 8.89 5.40 -12.82
C LEU A 69 7.95 6.42 -12.19
N ALA A 70 6.65 6.27 -12.43
CA ALA A 70 5.60 7.01 -11.76
C ALA A 70 4.54 6.02 -11.25
N ILE A 71 4.43 5.87 -9.94
CA ILE A 71 3.45 4.98 -9.29
C ILE A 71 2.48 5.83 -8.48
N THR A 72 1.17 5.63 -8.72
CA THR A 72 0.11 6.17 -7.88
C THR A 72 -0.47 5.05 -7.03
N ILE A 73 -0.41 5.20 -5.72
CA ILE A 73 -1.02 4.30 -4.75
C ILE A 73 -2.31 4.98 -4.26
N ALA A 74 -3.46 4.50 -4.72
CA ALA A 74 -4.76 4.98 -4.24
C ALA A 74 -5.17 4.19 -3.00
N LEU A 75 -5.63 4.92 -1.97
CA LEU A 75 -5.96 4.40 -0.65
C LEU A 75 -7.33 4.94 -0.22
N ASP A 76 -8.10 4.12 0.46
CA ASP A 76 -9.31 4.52 1.17
C ASP A 76 -9.49 3.67 2.42
N ALA A 77 -10.29 4.15 3.37
CA ALA A 77 -10.72 3.42 4.54
C ALA A 77 -12.24 3.59 4.68
N ASP A 78 -12.98 2.53 4.43
CA ASP A 78 -14.46 2.55 4.43
C ASP A 78 -15.06 2.51 5.83
N PHE A 79 -14.26 2.08 6.83
CA PHE A 79 -14.68 1.86 8.22
C PHE A 79 -15.91 0.94 8.32
N ALA A 80 -16.01 -0.01 7.39
CA ALA A 80 -17.03 -1.05 7.43
C ALA A 80 -16.82 -1.95 8.65
N ASP A 81 -17.92 -2.30 9.33
CA ASP A 81 -17.85 -3.33 10.36
C ASP A 81 -17.92 -4.74 9.75
N LEU A 82 -17.79 -5.75 10.59
CA LEU A 82 -17.82 -7.15 10.17
C LEU A 82 -19.11 -7.53 9.42
N PHE A 83 -20.25 -6.95 9.80
CA PHE A 83 -21.52 -7.26 9.17
C PHE A 83 -21.66 -6.57 7.82
N GLU A 84 -21.17 -5.32 7.70
CA GLU A 84 -21.09 -4.61 6.42
C GLU A 84 -20.11 -5.31 5.45
N ALA A 85 -18.97 -5.76 5.95
CA ALA A 85 -18.00 -6.54 5.15
C ALA A 85 -18.59 -7.87 4.63
N ARG A 86 -19.58 -8.44 5.34
CA ARG A 86 -20.34 -9.62 4.94
C ARG A 86 -21.61 -9.31 4.12
N GLY A 87 -21.75 -8.07 3.63
CA GLY A 87 -22.83 -7.65 2.74
C GLY A 87 -24.09 -7.10 3.43
N ARG A 88 -24.12 -6.98 4.76
CA ARG A 88 -25.24 -6.34 5.46
C ARG A 88 -25.22 -4.82 5.25
N LYS A 89 -26.33 -4.24 4.84
CA LYS A 89 -26.46 -2.78 4.75
C LYS A 89 -26.76 -2.19 6.13
N ARG A 90 -26.01 -1.16 6.50
CA ARG A 90 -26.25 -0.41 7.72
C ARG A 90 -27.17 0.76 7.42
N GLU A 91 -28.27 0.90 8.16
CA GLU A 91 -29.25 1.98 7.99
C GLU A 91 -28.66 3.35 8.34
N ARG A 92 -27.82 3.40 9.36
CA ARG A 92 -27.17 4.64 9.84
C ARG A 92 -25.68 4.43 9.98
N ARG A 93 -24.91 5.40 9.52
CA ARG A 93 -23.45 5.43 9.65
C ARG A 93 -23.02 6.68 10.43
N GLY A 94 -21.86 6.63 11.05
CA GLY A 94 -21.19 7.79 11.61
C GLY A 94 -20.64 8.72 10.52
N ALA A 95 -19.75 9.62 10.88
CA ALA A 95 -19.20 10.64 9.99
C ALA A 95 -17.73 10.38 9.68
N ARG A 96 -17.34 10.45 8.41
CA ARG A 96 -15.93 10.52 8.00
C ARG A 96 -15.36 11.87 8.43
N LEU A 97 -14.16 11.86 8.99
CA LEU A 97 -13.43 13.06 9.34
C LEU A 97 -12.56 13.51 8.16
N LYS A 98 -12.18 14.80 8.18
CA LYS A 98 -11.22 15.33 7.19
C LYS A 98 -9.92 14.53 7.24
N THR A 99 -9.46 14.08 6.09
CA THR A 99 -8.19 13.36 5.96
C THR A 99 -7.02 14.27 6.37
N ALA A 100 -6.23 13.81 7.34
CA ALA A 100 -4.99 14.49 7.71
C ALA A 100 -3.82 13.91 6.92
N ARG A 101 -2.86 14.76 6.57
CA ARG A 101 -1.68 14.37 5.79
C ARG A 101 -0.44 15.12 6.25
N SER A 102 0.69 14.45 6.12
CA SER A 102 2.02 15.03 6.33
C SER A 102 2.98 14.55 5.23
N LYS A 103 4.27 14.80 5.38
CA LYS A 103 5.30 14.50 4.37
C LYS A 103 5.29 13.05 3.87
N ASN A 104 5.02 12.08 4.74
CA ASN A 104 5.02 10.64 4.40
C ASN A 104 3.86 9.86 5.04
N ARG A 105 2.84 10.57 5.55
CA ARG A 105 1.74 9.95 6.30
C ARG A 105 0.39 10.48 5.83
N LEU A 106 -0.58 9.58 5.74
CA LEU A 106 -1.98 9.83 5.46
C LEU A 106 -2.82 9.24 6.59
N VAL A 107 -3.83 9.97 7.09
CA VAL A 107 -4.69 9.49 8.17
C VAL A 107 -6.15 9.68 7.78
N PHE A 108 -6.86 8.58 7.62
CA PHE A 108 -8.30 8.56 7.52
C PHE A 108 -8.91 8.48 8.91
N GLY A 109 -10.00 9.19 9.13
CA GLY A 109 -10.69 9.21 10.40
C GLY A 109 -12.20 9.00 10.22
N TYR A 110 -12.83 8.43 11.25
CA TYR A 110 -14.24 8.16 11.29
C TYR A 110 -14.76 8.27 12.73
N LYS A 111 -15.79 9.05 12.94
CA LYS A 111 -16.51 9.14 14.21
C LYS A 111 -17.75 8.24 14.12
N GLY A 112 -17.76 7.16 14.87
CA GLY A 112 -18.88 6.23 14.93
C GLY A 112 -20.12 6.83 15.58
N LEU A 113 -21.27 6.16 15.47
CA LEU A 113 -22.52 6.52 16.16
C LEU A 113 -22.39 6.42 17.68
N ASP A 114 -21.42 5.61 18.15
CA ASP A 114 -21.01 5.47 19.55
C ASP A 114 -20.15 6.65 20.06
N GLY A 115 -19.93 7.67 19.23
CA GLY A 115 -19.07 8.81 19.52
C GLY A 115 -17.57 8.52 19.48
N ILE A 116 -17.17 7.25 19.30
CA ILE A 116 -15.76 6.84 19.31
C ILE A 116 -15.12 7.16 17.96
N VAL A 117 -13.92 7.75 18.01
CA VAL A 117 -13.15 8.04 16.80
C VAL A 117 -12.24 6.86 16.48
N ARG A 118 -12.33 6.40 15.24
CA ARG A 118 -11.46 5.36 14.65
C ARG A 118 -10.57 5.97 13.59
N ARG A 119 -9.31 5.53 13.52
CA ARG A 119 -8.33 6.06 12.57
C ARG A 119 -7.59 4.92 11.89
N THR A 120 -7.39 5.09 10.59
CA THR A 120 -6.45 4.29 9.80
C THR A 120 -5.34 5.22 9.34
N SER A 121 -4.15 4.97 9.83
CA SER A 121 -2.96 5.76 9.55
C SER A 121 -2.06 5.00 8.59
N ILE A 122 -1.59 5.62 7.53
CA ILE A 122 -0.71 4.98 6.55
C ILE A 122 0.59 5.77 6.50
N GLN A 123 1.69 5.13 6.84
CA GLN A 123 3.04 5.70 6.72
C GLN A 123 3.76 5.02 5.57
N CYS A 124 4.37 5.81 4.67
CA CYS A 124 5.16 5.34 3.53
C CYS A 124 6.64 5.65 3.72
N THR A 125 7.50 4.66 3.51
CA THR A 125 8.97 4.77 3.60
C THR A 125 9.59 4.07 2.38
N PRO A 126 10.53 4.68 1.65
CA PRO A 126 10.98 6.08 1.75
C PRO A 126 9.83 7.08 1.51
N THR A 127 10.09 8.35 1.86
CA THR A 127 9.12 9.43 1.67
C THR A 127 8.67 9.50 0.21
N PRO A 128 7.35 9.45 -0.08
CA PRO A 128 6.84 9.58 -1.43
C PRO A 128 7.06 11.00 -1.98
N LYS A 129 7.04 11.17 -3.28
CA LYS A 129 7.16 12.48 -3.93
C LYS A 129 6.05 13.44 -3.47
N ARG A 130 4.83 12.91 -3.33
CA ARG A 130 3.66 13.69 -2.90
C ARG A 130 2.65 12.81 -2.15
N VAL A 131 2.04 13.40 -1.13
CA VAL A 131 0.90 12.82 -0.40
C VAL A 131 -0.36 13.58 -0.83
N THR A 132 -1.34 12.86 -1.35
CA THR A 132 -2.65 13.39 -1.74
C THR A 132 -3.67 13.16 -0.63
N SER A 133 -4.92 13.57 -0.83
CA SER A 133 -6.01 13.29 0.12
C SER A 133 -6.41 11.81 0.18
N ASN A 134 -6.01 11.02 -0.81
CA ASN A 134 -6.40 9.62 -0.97
C ASN A 134 -5.24 8.73 -1.46
N GLY A 135 -3.98 9.08 -1.17
CA GLY A 135 -2.86 8.20 -1.52
C GLY A 135 -1.51 8.87 -1.64
N PHE A 136 -0.61 8.13 -2.26
CA PHE A 136 0.78 8.53 -2.48
C PHE A 136 1.12 8.55 -3.96
N ILE A 137 1.98 9.51 -4.36
CA ILE A 137 2.60 9.54 -5.68
C ILE A 137 4.10 9.35 -5.47
N ILE A 138 4.64 8.32 -6.10
CA ILE A 138 6.04 7.95 -6.10
C ILE A 138 6.58 8.24 -7.50
N GLU A 139 7.63 9.02 -7.58
CA GLU A 139 8.37 9.29 -8.81
C GLU A 139 9.84 8.98 -8.59
N SER A 140 10.45 8.26 -9.50
CA SER A 140 11.85 7.86 -9.46
C SER A 140 12.36 7.52 -10.85
N SER A 141 13.67 7.29 -10.98
CA SER A 141 14.27 6.70 -12.17
C SER A 141 14.78 5.31 -11.82
N LEU A 142 14.28 4.30 -12.50
CA LEU A 142 14.63 2.91 -12.28
C LEU A 142 15.70 2.49 -13.30
N ARG A 143 16.95 2.44 -12.86
CA ARG A 143 18.09 2.07 -13.71
C ARG A 143 17.95 0.63 -14.23
N PRO A 144 18.67 0.27 -15.34
CA PRO A 144 18.74 -1.11 -15.80
C PRO A 144 19.14 -2.07 -14.67
N HIS A 145 18.46 -3.19 -14.59
CA HIS A 145 18.69 -4.28 -13.63
C HIS A 145 18.66 -3.88 -12.15
N ALA A 146 18.23 -2.63 -11.84
CA ALA A 146 18.08 -2.14 -10.48
C ALA A 146 16.68 -2.39 -9.95
N ASP A 147 16.55 -2.35 -8.63
CA ASP A 147 15.26 -2.33 -7.94
C ASP A 147 15.15 -1.15 -6.98
N LEU A 148 13.91 -0.82 -6.67
CA LEU A 148 13.52 0.17 -5.67
C LEU A 148 12.42 -0.43 -4.79
N THR A 149 12.48 -0.10 -3.51
CA THR A 149 11.54 -0.64 -2.52
C THR A 149 10.86 0.50 -1.75
N TRP A 150 9.56 0.36 -1.55
CA TRP A 150 8.77 1.20 -0.63
C TRP A 150 7.99 0.29 0.32
N GLU A 151 7.83 0.78 1.54
CA GLU A 151 7.12 0.08 2.60
C GLU A 151 6.00 0.95 3.14
N MET A 152 4.89 0.33 3.48
CA MET A 152 3.79 0.96 4.18
C MET A 152 3.50 0.22 5.48
N ALA A 153 3.34 1.00 6.56
CA ALA A 153 2.81 0.53 7.83
C ALA A 153 1.44 1.19 8.06
N ILE A 154 0.44 0.37 8.32
CA ILE A 154 -0.97 0.78 8.38
C ILE A 154 -1.58 0.33 9.72
N PRO A 155 -1.30 1.03 10.83
CA PRO A 155 -1.98 0.80 12.10
C PRO A 155 -3.42 1.29 12.06
N CYS A 156 -4.32 0.50 12.69
CA CYS A 156 -5.68 0.90 12.99
C CYS A 156 -5.79 1.24 14.47
N GLU A 157 -6.42 2.39 14.78
CA GLU A 157 -6.54 2.93 16.13
C GLU A 157 -8.00 3.18 16.49
N ILE A 158 -8.35 2.91 17.74
CA ILE A 158 -9.67 3.16 18.31
C ILE A 158 -9.53 4.09 19.53
N GLY A 159 -10.32 5.16 19.57
CA GLY A 159 -10.33 6.12 20.67
C GLY A 159 -9.14 7.08 20.61
N ARG A 160 -8.31 7.12 21.66
CA ARG A 160 -7.19 8.06 21.75
C ARG A 160 -6.09 7.69 20.75
N PRO A 161 -5.47 8.69 20.07
CA PRO A 161 -4.35 8.44 19.18
C PRO A 161 -3.19 7.75 19.94
N GLN A 162 -2.68 6.66 19.37
CA GLN A 162 -1.47 6.02 19.88
C GLN A 162 -0.26 6.57 19.14
N ASN A 163 0.72 7.07 19.88
CA ASN A 163 1.97 7.55 19.29
C ASN A 163 2.88 6.35 18.95
N ARG A 164 2.55 5.63 17.89
CA ARG A 164 3.37 4.52 17.38
C ARG A 164 4.50 5.08 16.53
N LYS A 165 5.64 5.41 17.17
CA LYS A 165 6.87 5.82 16.49
C LYS A 165 7.63 4.58 15.99
N GLY A 166 8.35 4.72 14.86
CA GLY A 166 9.32 3.73 14.41
C GLY A 166 8.73 2.42 13.89
N LEU A 167 7.53 2.45 13.29
CA LEU A 167 7.00 1.28 12.60
C LEU A 167 7.91 0.97 11.39
N THR A 168 8.69 -0.10 11.52
CA THR A 168 9.56 -0.64 10.46
C THR A 168 8.98 -1.95 9.93
N TYR A 169 9.25 -2.28 8.68
CA TYR A 169 8.77 -3.49 8.03
C TYR A 169 9.56 -4.74 8.48
N GLU A 170 10.87 -4.64 8.62
CA GLU A 170 11.77 -5.80 8.75
C GLU A 170 11.50 -6.65 10.00
N ARG A 171 11.46 -6.03 11.19
CA ARG A 171 11.23 -6.78 12.43
C ARG A 171 9.90 -7.55 12.43
N PRO A 172 8.74 -6.93 12.13
CA PRO A 172 7.48 -7.65 11.96
C PRO A 172 7.52 -8.72 10.87
N TYR A 173 8.22 -8.47 9.75
CA TYR A 173 8.34 -9.43 8.66
C TYR A 173 9.04 -10.72 9.08
N HIS A 174 10.14 -10.64 9.82
CA HIS A 174 10.85 -11.81 10.34
C HIS A 174 10.00 -12.63 11.33
N HIS A 175 9.13 -11.98 12.10
CA HIS A 175 8.18 -12.68 12.95
C HIS A 175 7.04 -13.36 12.18
N ALA A 176 6.53 -12.73 11.13
CA ALA A 176 5.48 -13.28 10.26
C ALA A 176 6.01 -14.33 9.27
N ASN A 177 7.32 -14.35 9.03
CA ASN A 177 7.98 -15.25 8.09
C ASN A 177 9.31 -15.75 8.69
N PRO A 178 9.26 -16.55 9.78
CA PRO A 178 10.48 -17.13 10.36
C PRO A 178 11.19 -17.97 9.30
N ALA A 179 12.52 -17.92 9.31
CA ALA A 179 13.31 -18.82 8.49
C ALA A 179 13.04 -20.28 8.94
N PRO A 180 13.05 -21.25 7.99
CA PRO A 180 12.85 -22.66 8.32
C PRO A 180 13.98 -23.20 9.20
#